data_18c1d11a2197de380d96a69e9515b9ee
#
_entry.id   18c1d11a2197de380d96a69e9515b9ee
#
_cell.length_a   1.000
_cell.length_b   1.000
_cell.length_c   1.000
_cell.angle_alpha   90.00
_cell.angle_beta   90.00
_cell.angle_gamma   90.00
#
_symmetry.space_group_name_H-M   'P 1'
#
loop_
_entity.id
_entity.type
_entity.pdbx_description
1 polymer ?
#
loop_
_entity_poly.entity_id
_entity_poly.type
_entity_poly.pdbx_seq_one_letter_code
_entity_poly.pdbx_strand_id
1 'polypeptide(L)'
;MARRSKGLSERHKNILVCIQEWQEEKGYPPSIREIGAETQISSTSVVNYYLNQLEEMGYIERQSNVSRGINLIKDSTGELIQNIKSGINNLVDQLISVPLVGNIIAGEPMPVPASDFSYYDAESGVDIARSLLPQGDNLADLYALKVQGDSMIDAMVNDGDIVVMKRTNQARNGEMVAIWLNDRDETTLKYFYQENGRVRLQPANPSMQPIYINDPEIVEVQGKVVLVIRQLDQ
;
A
#
# COMPACT_ATOMS: atom_id res chain seq x y z
N MET A 1 -21.09 -42.83 0.41
CA MET A 1 -20.15 -42.70 1.55
C MET A 1 -20.28 -41.27 2.09
N ALA A 2 -20.88 -41.10 3.27
CA ALA A 2 -21.05 -39.78 3.89
C ALA A 2 -19.70 -39.23 4.34
N ARG A 3 -19.31 -38.03 3.84
CA ARG A 3 -18.19 -37.26 4.35
C ARG A 3 -18.47 -36.93 5.82
N ARG A 4 -17.69 -37.52 6.73
CA ARG A 4 -17.67 -37.09 8.15
C ARG A 4 -17.31 -35.59 8.13
N SER A 5 -18.20 -34.75 8.67
CA SER A 5 -17.90 -33.37 8.99
C SER A 5 -16.73 -33.39 10.00
N LYS A 6 -15.56 -32.98 9.57
CA LYS A 6 -14.42 -32.77 10.49
C LYS A 6 -14.78 -31.59 11.37
N GLY A 7 -15.10 -31.84 12.62
CA GLY A 7 -15.26 -30.80 13.63
C GLY A 7 -13.95 -30.01 13.83
N LEU A 8 -14.04 -28.83 14.43
CA LEU A 8 -12.89 -28.00 14.78
C LEU A 8 -11.85 -28.81 15.58
N SER A 9 -10.62 -28.81 15.12
CA SER A 9 -9.48 -29.30 15.94
C SER A 9 -9.12 -28.26 17.01
N GLU A 10 -8.39 -28.66 18.06
CA GLU A 10 -7.90 -27.71 19.08
C GLU A 10 -7.08 -26.55 18.48
N ARG A 11 -6.31 -26.81 17.42
CA ARG A 11 -5.58 -25.75 16.72
C ARG A 11 -6.49 -24.73 16.03
N HIS A 12 -7.60 -25.20 15.42
CA HIS A 12 -8.60 -24.31 14.86
C HIS A 12 -9.23 -23.43 15.95
N LYS A 13 -9.59 -24.01 17.08
CA LYS A 13 -10.17 -23.27 18.22
C LYS A 13 -9.21 -22.22 18.76
N ASN A 14 -7.95 -22.59 18.96
CA ASN A 14 -6.92 -21.66 19.45
C ASN A 14 -6.72 -20.47 18.50
N ILE A 15 -6.76 -20.71 17.18
CA ILE A 15 -6.69 -19.62 16.18
C ILE A 15 -7.93 -18.74 16.26
N LEU A 16 -9.13 -19.30 16.37
CA LEU A 16 -10.37 -18.50 16.50
C LEU A 16 -10.37 -17.66 17.77
N VAL A 17 -9.99 -18.26 18.91
CA VAL A 17 -9.86 -17.53 20.18
C VAL A 17 -8.83 -16.41 20.08
N CYS A 18 -7.66 -16.70 19.52
CA CYS A 18 -6.62 -15.69 19.29
C CYS A 18 -7.15 -14.50 18.45
N ILE A 19 -7.86 -14.77 17.35
CA ILE A 19 -8.43 -13.70 16.51
C ILE A 19 -9.47 -12.90 17.29
N GLN A 20 -10.33 -13.55 18.06
CA GLN A 20 -11.37 -12.91 18.86
C GLN A 20 -10.76 -12.02 19.94
N GLU A 21 -9.89 -12.55 20.79
CA GLU A 21 -9.23 -11.82 21.89
C GLU A 21 -8.43 -10.64 21.36
N TRP A 22 -7.73 -10.83 20.24
CA TRP A 22 -6.97 -9.74 19.62
C TRP A 22 -7.86 -8.61 19.12
N GLN A 23 -9.01 -8.95 18.49
CA GLN A 23 -9.98 -7.94 18.04
C GLN A 23 -10.63 -7.20 19.22
N GLU A 24 -10.93 -7.89 20.33
CA GLU A 24 -11.49 -7.29 21.53
C GLU A 24 -10.48 -6.35 22.23
N GLU A 25 -9.20 -6.71 22.26
CA GLU A 25 -8.14 -5.94 22.95
C GLU A 25 -7.61 -4.78 22.09
N LYS A 26 -7.34 -5.01 20.82
CA LYS A 26 -6.67 -4.05 19.91
C LYS A 26 -7.64 -3.29 19.02
N GLY A 27 -8.86 -3.78 18.80
CA GLY A 27 -9.86 -3.17 17.94
C GLY A 27 -9.69 -3.49 16.44
N TYR A 28 -8.75 -4.36 16.06
CA TYR A 28 -8.51 -4.79 14.68
C TYR A 28 -8.05 -6.26 14.63
N PRO A 29 -8.20 -6.96 13.48
CA PRO A 29 -7.77 -8.35 13.34
C PRO A 29 -6.24 -8.51 13.39
N PRO A 30 -5.71 -9.63 13.88
CA PRO A 30 -4.28 -9.94 13.85
C PRO A 30 -3.81 -10.27 12.43
N SER A 31 -2.53 -10.02 12.15
CA SER A 31 -1.84 -10.54 10.98
C SER A 31 -1.53 -12.04 11.13
N ILE A 32 -1.19 -12.71 10.03
CA ILE A 32 -0.81 -14.12 10.01
C ILE A 32 0.40 -14.39 10.93
N ARG A 33 1.35 -13.46 11.02
CA ARG A 33 2.53 -13.56 11.89
C ARG A 33 2.16 -13.45 13.37
N GLU A 34 1.27 -12.51 13.71
CA GLU A 34 0.76 -12.33 15.07
C GLU A 34 -0.03 -13.57 15.52
N ILE A 35 -0.89 -14.13 14.65
CA ILE A 35 -1.56 -15.41 14.92
C ILE A 35 -0.54 -16.51 15.18
N GLY A 36 0.52 -16.62 14.37
CA GLY A 36 1.58 -17.60 14.55
C GLY A 36 2.29 -17.45 15.89
N ALA A 37 2.61 -16.23 16.30
CA ALA A 37 3.27 -15.93 17.58
C ALA A 37 2.38 -16.32 18.77
N GLU A 38 1.12 -15.89 18.77
CA GLU A 38 0.18 -16.15 19.87
C GLU A 38 -0.20 -17.64 19.98
N THR A 39 -0.38 -18.32 18.85
CA THR A 39 -0.75 -19.75 18.82
C THR A 39 0.45 -20.71 18.83
N GLN A 40 1.69 -20.18 18.95
CA GLN A 40 2.94 -20.95 18.94
C GLN A 40 3.14 -21.78 17.66
N ILE A 41 2.65 -21.27 16.52
CA ILE A 41 2.86 -21.88 15.21
C ILE A 41 3.99 -21.12 14.49
N SER A 42 5.17 -21.73 14.38
CA SER A 42 6.38 -21.11 13.85
C SER A 42 6.34 -20.80 12.35
N SER A 43 5.45 -21.45 11.59
CA SER A 43 5.37 -21.32 10.13
C SER A 43 4.09 -20.61 9.70
N THR A 44 4.24 -19.48 8.98
CA THR A 44 3.11 -18.75 8.38
C THR A 44 2.33 -19.59 7.37
N SER A 45 2.99 -20.52 6.67
CA SER A 45 2.32 -21.47 5.76
C SER A 45 1.38 -22.40 6.51
N VAL A 46 1.74 -22.82 7.73
CA VAL A 46 0.89 -23.66 8.58
C VAL A 46 -0.29 -22.86 9.13
N VAL A 47 -0.08 -21.61 9.51
CA VAL A 47 -1.18 -20.71 9.90
C VAL A 47 -2.15 -20.54 8.74
N ASN A 48 -1.66 -20.22 7.54
CA ASN A 48 -2.48 -20.11 6.33
C ASN A 48 -3.28 -21.38 6.03
N TYR A 49 -2.69 -22.55 6.20
CA TYR A 49 -3.40 -23.82 6.02
C TYR A 49 -4.62 -23.94 6.94
N TYR A 50 -4.47 -23.60 8.23
CA TYR A 50 -5.59 -23.62 9.16
C TYR A 50 -6.61 -22.54 8.88
N LEU A 51 -6.18 -21.33 8.49
CA LEU A 51 -7.10 -20.25 8.09
C LEU A 51 -7.93 -20.63 6.86
N ASN A 52 -7.35 -21.28 5.85
CA ASN A 52 -8.09 -21.78 4.69
C ASN A 52 -9.15 -22.82 5.11
N GLN A 53 -8.82 -23.71 6.03
CA GLN A 53 -9.81 -24.67 6.54
C GLN A 53 -10.94 -24.00 7.33
N LEU A 54 -10.63 -22.98 8.15
CA LEU A 54 -11.64 -22.21 8.88
C LEU A 54 -12.55 -21.43 7.93
N GLU A 55 -12.02 -20.91 6.82
CA GLU A 55 -12.78 -20.23 5.76
C GLU A 55 -13.70 -21.24 5.04
N GLU A 56 -13.19 -22.42 4.62
CA GLU A 56 -13.99 -23.50 4.01
C GLU A 56 -15.11 -23.98 4.95
N MET A 57 -14.88 -23.98 6.26
CA MET A 57 -15.88 -24.36 7.28
C MET A 57 -16.84 -23.20 7.63
N GLY A 58 -16.63 -21.99 7.09
CA GLY A 58 -17.48 -20.82 7.33
C GLY A 58 -17.35 -20.20 8.71
N TYR A 59 -16.18 -20.31 9.36
CA TYR A 59 -15.88 -19.65 10.64
C TYR A 59 -15.28 -18.27 10.47
N ILE A 60 -14.54 -18.06 9.39
CA ILE A 60 -13.93 -16.79 9.01
C ILE A 60 -14.20 -16.48 7.54
N GLU A 61 -14.09 -15.20 7.18
CA GLU A 61 -14.02 -14.70 5.82
C GLU A 61 -12.70 -13.96 5.66
N ARG A 62 -12.04 -14.11 4.51
CA ARG A 62 -10.76 -13.45 4.23
C ARG A 62 -10.89 -12.55 3.01
N GLN A 63 -10.41 -11.33 3.12
CA GLN A 63 -10.29 -10.42 1.98
C GLN A 63 -8.92 -10.64 1.31
N SER A 64 -8.95 -10.97 0.02
CA SER A 64 -7.72 -11.09 -0.77
C SER A 64 -7.04 -9.72 -0.88
N ASN A 65 -5.71 -9.70 -0.72
CA ASN A 65 -4.85 -8.51 -0.82
C ASN A 65 -5.04 -7.43 0.26
N VAL A 66 -5.61 -7.77 1.41
CA VAL A 66 -5.72 -6.86 2.56
C VAL A 66 -4.93 -7.44 3.72
N SER A 67 -3.93 -6.70 4.20
CA SER A 67 -3.27 -7.00 5.46
C SER A 67 -4.33 -6.94 6.58
N ARG A 68 -4.37 -7.96 7.45
CA ARG A 68 -5.37 -8.07 8.53
C ARG A 68 -6.84 -8.20 8.06
N GLY A 69 -7.07 -8.68 6.84
CA GLY A 69 -8.40 -8.88 6.24
C GLY A 69 -9.09 -10.16 6.70
N ILE A 70 -9.06 -10.51 8.00
CA ILE A 70 -9.72 -11.68 8.56
C ILE A 70 -10.96 -11.23 9.33
N ASN A 71 -12.13 -11.66 8.88
CA ASN A 71 -13.41 -11.41 9.54
C ASN A 71 -13.89 -12.69 10.23
N LEU A 72 -14.16 -12.62 11.52
CA LEU A 72 -14.70 -13.72 12.29
C LEU A 72 -16.24 -13.79 12.08
N ILE A 73 -16.74 -14.92 11.59
CA ILE A 73 -18.18 -15.17 11.35
C ILE A 73 -18.80 -15.92 12.53
N LYS A 74 -18.06 -16.91 13.04
CA LYS A 74 -18.46 -17.75 14.17
C LYS A 74 -17.34 -17.82 15.18
N ASP A 75 -17.71 -17.89 16.45
CA ASP A 75 -16.76 -18.13 17.52
C ASP A 75 -16.28 -19.60 17.58
N SER A 76 -15.46 -19.91 18.55
CA SER A 76 -14.92 -21.29 18.76
C SER A 76 -15.98 -22.31 19.17
N THR A 77 -17.18 -21.88 19.57
CA THR A 77 -18.34 -22.74 19.91
C THR A 77 -19.25 -22.97 18.70
N GLY A 78 -19.09 -22.20 17.63
CA GLY A 78 -19.89 -22.23 16.41
C GLY A 78 -21.08 -21.29 16.44
N GLU A 79 -21.19 -20.42 17.44
CA GLU A 79 -22.22 -19.38 17.51
C GLU A 79 -21.86 -18.19 16.60
N LEU A 80 -22.88 -17.61 15.96
CA LEU A 80 -22.69 -16.45 15.08
C LEU A 80 -22.37 -15.20 15.91
N ILE A 81 -21.25 -14.56 15.62
CA ILE A 81 -20.85 -13.31 16.25
C ILE A 81 -21.69 -12.16 15.66
N GLN A 82 -22.83 -11.86 16.28
CA GLN A 82 -23.82 -10.90 15.78
C GLN A 82 -23.46 -9.42 15.97
N ASN A 83 -22.52 -9.06 16.84
CA ASN A 83 -22.31 -7.67 17.26
C ASN A 83 -21.06 -6.97 16.70
N ILE A 84 -20.23 -7.65 15.92
CA ILE A 84 -19.01 -7.05 15.34
C ILE A 84 -19.24 -6.49 13.94
N LYS A 85 -20.35 -6.84 13.29
CA LYS A 85 -20.63 -6.53 11.87
C LYS A 85 -20.83 -5.05 11.51
N SER A 86 -21.19 -4.17 12.43
CA SER A 86 -21.51 -2.78 12.04
C SER A 86 -20.42 -1.75 12.32
N GLY A 87 -19.47 -2.02 13.20
CA GLY A 87 -18.41 -1.07 13.57
C GLY A 87 -17.07 -1.33 12.89
N ILE A 88 -16.64 -2.60 12.81
CA ILE A 88 -15.30 -2.97 12.35
C ILE A 88 -15.26 -3.12 10.82
N ASN A 89 -16.29 -3.67 10.17
CA ASN A 89 -16.34 -3.75 8.71
C ASN A 89 -16.24 -2.36 8.05
N ASN A 90 -16.82 -1.32 8.66
CA ASN A 90 -16.71 0.05 8.16
C ASN A 90 -15.29 0.64 8.30
N LEU A 91 -14.46 0.15 9.22
CA LEU A 91 -13.09 0.64 9.43
C LEU A 91 -12.06 -0.14 8.58
N VAL A 92 -12.23 -1.46 8.45
CA VAL A 92 -11.33 -2.29 7.63
C VAL A 92 -11.59 -2.10 6.14
N ASP A 93 -12.86 -1.95 5.71
CA ASP A 93 -13.21 -1.57 4.33
C ASP A 93 -12.73 -0.17 3.94
N GLN A 94 -12.29 0.64 4.91
CA GLN A 94 -11.73 1.97 4.68
C GLN A 94 -10.19 2.00 4.61
N LEU A 95 -9.49 0.94 5.01
CA LEU A 95 -8.04 0.86 4.91
C LEU A 95 -7.62 0.14 3.62
N ILE A 96 -6.69 0.75 2.91
CA ILE A 96 -6.13 0.23 1.66
C ILE A 96 -4.62 0.10 1.84
N SER A 97 -4.08 -1.06 1.52
CA SER A 97 -2.64 -1.24 1.47
C SER A 97 -2.12 -0.87 0.08
N VAL A 98 -1.34 0.21 0.02
CA VAL A 98 -0.68 0.67 -1.22
C VAL A 98 0.75 0.15 -1.24
N PRO A 99 1.17 -0.61 -2.28
CA PRO A 99 2.50 -1.18 -2.32
C PRO A 99 3.57 -0.08 -2.37
N LEU A 100 4.57 -0.15 -1.49
CA LEU A 100 5.76 0.70 -1.53
C LEU A 100 6.76 0.05 -2.49
N VAL A 101 6.91 0.64 -3.69
CA VAL A 101 7.64 0.01 -4.81
C VAL A 101 9.09 0.51 -4.96
N GLY A 102 9.54 1.46 -4.13
CA GLY A 102 10.91 1.95 -4.16
C GLY A 102 11.05 3.41 -3.76
N ASN A 103 12.12 4.04 -4.26
CA ASN A 103 12.44 5.43 -3.99
C ASN A 103 12.22 6.30 -5.23
N ILE A 104 11.91 7.60 -5.01
CA ILE A 104 11.87 8.61 -6.07
C ILE A 104 12.80 9.76 -5.70
N ILE A 105 13.61 10.19 -6.66
CA ILE A 105 14.58 11.25 -6.42
C ILE A 105 13.90 12.61 -6.61
N ALA A 106 13.82 13.36 -5.52
CA ALA A 106 13.44 14.75 -5.51
C ALA A 106 14.72 15.61 -5.47
N GLY A 107 15.51 15.55 -6.53
CA GLY A 107 16.81 16.21 -6.70
C GLY A 107 17.12 16.37 -8.18
N GLU A 108 18.41 16.51 -8.51
CA GLU A 108 18.87 16.29 -9.88
C GLU A 108 18.56 14.85 -10.28
N PRO A 109 18.13 14.62 -11.55
CA PRO A 109 17.87 13.28 -12.03
C PRO A 109 19.09 12.36 -11.81
N MET A 110 18.86 11.16 -11.28
CA MET A 110 19.90 10.18 -11.06
C MET A 110 19.51 8.85 -11.70
N PRO A 111 20.49 8.08 -12.25
CA PRO A 111 20.23 6.74 -12.75
C PRO A 111 19.63 5.85 -11.65
N VAL A 112 18.54 5.17 -11.97
CA VAL A 112 17.95 4.17 -11.07
C VAL A 112 18.35 2.79 -11.57
N PRO A 113 18.95 1.94 -10.73
CA PRO A 113 19.22 0.57 -11.13
C PRO A 113 17.89 -0.12 -11.51
N ALA A 114 17.86 -0.81 -12.63
CA ALA A 114 16.69 -1.53 -13.12
C ALA A 114 16.14 -2.58 -12.11
N SER A 115 16.95 -2.93 -11.10
CA SER A 115 16.59 -3.82 -10.00
C SER A 115 15.68 -3.17 -8.95
N ASP A 116 15.66 -1.84 -8.82
CA ASP A 116 14.92 -1.19 -7.73
C ASP A 116 13.39 -1.19 -7.94
N PHE A 117 12.94 -1.34 -9.20
CA PHE A 117 11.52 -1.52 -9.51
C PHE A 117 11.04 -2.98 -9.49
N SER A 118 11.96 -3.96 -9.37
CA SER A 118 11.64 -5.39 -9.47
C SER A 118 11.48 -6.10 -8.12
N TYR A 119 11.88 -5.50 -7.03
CA TYR A 119 11.69 -6.05 -5.69
C TYR A 119 10.43 -5.48 -5.03
N TYR A 120 9.29 -5.96 -5.51
CA TYR A 120 8.06 -5.87 -4.73
C TYR A 120 8.25 -6.74 -3.48
N ASP A 121 8.66 -6.15 -2.38
CA ASP A 121 8.38 -6.75 -1.10
C ASP A 121 6.88 -6.55 -0.86
N ALA A 122 6.07 -7.56 -1.21
CA ALA A 122 4.62 -7.55 -1.01
C ALA A 122 4.23 -7.39 0.49
N GLU A 123 5.22 -7.39 1.37
CA GLU A 123 5.08 -7.16 2.81
C GLU A 123 5.28 -5.68 3.21
N SER A 124 5.76 -4.82 2.31
CA SER A 124 6.03 -3.40 2.56
C SER A 124 4.94 -2.51 1.97
N GLY A 125 3.69 -2.71 2.35
CA GLY A 125 2.58 -1.83 1.98
C GLY A 125 2.42 -0.67 2.97
N VAL A 126 1.92 0.48 2.48
CA VAL A 126 1.49 1.60 3.32
C VAL A 126 -0.02 1.53 3.45
N ASP A 127 -0.51 1.34 4.67
CA ASP A 127 -1.94 1.30 4.94
C ASP A 127 -2.49 2.72 5.07
N ILE A 128 -3.42 3.08 4.21
CA ILE A 128 -4.04 4.41 4.14
C ILE A 128 -5.56 4.31 4.18
N ALA A 129 -6.19 5.29 4.84
CA ALA A 129 -7.65 5.39 4.80
C ALA A 129 -8.13 5.74 3.38
N ARG A 130 -9.11 5.00 2.87
CA ARG A 130 -9.73 5.25 1.56
C ARG A 130 -10.23 6.69 1.40
N SER A 131 -10.69 7.29 2.51
CA SER A 131 -11.19 8.67 2.53
C SER A 131 -10.14 9.74 2.22
N LEU A 132 -8.84 9.42 2.33
CA LEU A 132 -7.72 10.31 1.99
C LEU A 132 -7.41 10.32 0.49
N LEU A 133 -7.96 9.38 -0.26
CA LEU A 133 -7.71 9.24 -1.69
C LEU A 133 -8.85 9.87 -2.51
N PRO A 134 -8.55 10.36 -3.74
CA PRO A 134 -9.57 10.86 -4.64
C PRO A 134 -10.66 9.81 -4.89
N GLN A 135 -11.93 10.26 -4.95
CA GLN A 135 -13.04 9.37 -5.23
C GLN A 135 -13.01 8.92 -6.70
N GLY A 136 -13.31 7.64 -6.92
CA GLY A 136 -13.40 7.07 -8.27
C GLY A 136 -12.09 6.53 -8.84
N ASP A 137 -10.97 6.65 -8.14
CA ASP A 137 -9.71 6.05 -8.58
C ASP A 137 -9.70 4.54 -8.39
N ASN A 138 -9.17 3.83 -9.39
CA ASN A 138 -8.93 2.39 -9.29
C ASN A 138 -7.74 2.15 -8.37
N LEU A 139 -7.94 1.38 -7.32
CA LEU A 139 -6.91 1.08 -6.32
C LEU A 139 -5.71 0.31 -6.90
N ALA A 140 -5.95 -0.47 -7.95
CA ALA A 140 -4.89 -1.23 -8.63
C ALA A 140 -3.86 -0.31 -9.34
N ASP A 141 -4.23 0.96 -9.58
CA ASP A 141 -3.35 1.94 -10.21
C ASP A 141 -2.51 2.73 -9.19
N LEU A 142 -2.68 2.47 -7.88
CA LEU A 142 -1.95 3.16 -6.83
C LEU A 142 -0.68 2.42 -6.46
N TYR A 143 0.38 3.19 -6.23
CA TYR A 143 1.65 2.72 -5.68
C TYR A 143 2.29 3.83 -4.86
N ALA A 144 3.21 3.49 -3.98
CA ALA A 144 3.91 4.43 -3.13
C ALA A 144 5.41 4.44 -3.42
N LEU A 145 6.03 5.60 -3.27
CA LEU A 145 7.47 5.80 -3.39
C LEU A 145 7.97 6.59 -2.18
N LYS A 146 9.16 6.26 -1.69
CA LYS A 146 9.85 7.06 -0.67
C LYS A 146 10.67 8.15 -1.36
N VAL A 147 10.50 9.39 -0.90
CA VAL A 147 11.16 10.57 -1.46
C VAL A 147 12.60 10.64 -0.95
N GLN A 148 13.53 10.93 -1.86
CA GLN A 148 14.94 11.23 -1.55
C GLN A 148 15.30 12.59 -2.15
N GLY A 149 15.71 13.54 -1.31
CA GLY A 149 16.11 14.89 -1.70
C GLY A 149 15.07 15.96 -1.40
N ASP A 150 15.38 17.20 -1.81
CA ASP A 150 14.71 18.41 -1.32
C ASP A 150 14.14 19.32 -2.44
N SER A 151 14.08 18.84 -3.69
CA SER A 151 13.63 19.69 -4.80
C SER A 151 12.16 20.08 -4.74
N MET A 152 11.38 19.49 -3.85
CA MET A 152 9.94 19.71 -3.71
C MET A 152 9.54 20.23 -2.32
N ILE A 153 10.49 20.84 -1.56
CA ILE A 153 10.26 21.30 -0.19
C ILE A 153 9.19 22.38 -0.08
N ASP A 154 9.11 23.31 -1.03
CA ASP A 154 8.08 24.36 -1.03
C ASP A 154 6.69 23.82 -1.43
N ALA A 155 6.64 22.60 -1.95
CA ALA A 155 5.42 21.84 -2.14
C ALA A 155 5.08 20.95 -0.92
N MET A 156 5.76 21.17 0.21
CA MET A 156 5.63 20.39 1.44
C MET A 156 5.97 18.90 1.29
N VAL A 157 6.82 18.55 0.31
CA VAL A 157 7.36 17.21 0.12
C VAL A 157 8.84 17.23 0.50
N ASN A 158 9.19 16.53 1.58
CA ASN A 158 10.54 16.52 2.16
C ASN A 158 11.22 15.17 1.92
N ASP A 159 12.53 15.17 2.11
CA ASP A 159 13.30 13.94 2.18
C ASP A 159 12.71 12.98 3.22
N GLY A 160 12.59 11.70 2.86
CA GLY A 160 12.02 10.66 3.71
C GLY A 160 10.49 10.54 3.67
N ASP A 161 9.76 11.50 3.09
CA ASP A 161 8.30 11.41 2.92
C ASP A 161 7.94 10.23 1.99
N ILE A 162 6.71 9.74 2.13
CA ILE A 162 6.12 8.77 1.21
C ILE A 162 5.12 9.49 0.34
N VAL A 163 5.26 9.40 -0.98
CA VAL A 163 4.29 9.89 -1.95
C VAL A 163 3.47 8.73 -2.50
N VAL A 164 2.15 8.85 -2.41
CA VAL A 164 1.23 7.93 -3.07
C VAL A 164 0.97 8.45 -4.47
N MET A 165 1.23 7.59 -5.44
CA MET A 165 1.16 7.88 -6.86
C MET A 165 -0.05 7.18 -7.48
N LYS A 166 -0.69 7.85 -8.42
CA LYS A 166 -1.63 7.23 -9.35
C LYS A 166 -0.92 7.00 -10.68
N ARG A 167 -0.86 5.76 -11.13
CA ARG A 167 -0.29 5.40 -12.43
C ARG A 167 -1.03 6.10 -13.57
N THR A 168 -0.30 6.83 -14.37
CA THR A 168 -0.79 7.52 -15.58
C THR A 168 0.40 7.82 -16.48
N ASN A 169 0.18 7.84 -17.79
CA ASN A 169 1.15 8.27 -18.79
C ASN A 169 0.88 9.70 -19.30
N GLN A 170 -0.05 10.43 -18.68
CA GLN A 170 -0.41 11.79 -19.05
C GLN A 170 -0.36 12.71 -17.84
N ALA A 171 0.12 13.93 -18.06
CA ALA A 171 0.16 14.98 -17.05
C ALA A 171 -0.40 16.29 -17.59
N ARG A 172 -1.01 17.06 -16.71
CA ARG A 172 -1.44 18.45 -16.98
C ARG A 172 -0.40 19.40 -16.40
N ASN A 173 -0.34 20.60 -16.97
CA ASN A 173 0.52 21.65 -16.45
C ASN A 173 0.21 21.93 -14.98
N GLY A 174 1.26 21.92 -14.14
CA GLY A 174 1.18 22.13 -12.70
C GLY A 174 0.91 20.88 -11.87
N GLU A 175 0.76 19.69 -12.45
CA GLU A 175 0.68 18.44 -11.69
C GLU A 175 2.08 18.02 -11.23
N MET A 176 2.15 17.48 -10.00
CA MET A 176 3.36 16.87 -9.45
C MET A 176 3.42 15.41 -9.91
N VAL A 177 4.48 15.07 -10.65
CA VAL A 177 4.58 13.78 -11.33
C VAL A 177 5.95 13.15 -11.16
N ALA A 178 5.96 11.83 -11.19
CA ALA A 178 7.17 11.04 -11.40
C ALA A 178 7.45 10.96 -12.90
N ILE A 179 8.64 11.36 -13.29
CA ILE A 179 9.11 11.38 -14.67
C ILE A 179 10.26 10.40 -14.81
N TRP A 180 10.23 9.64 -15.91
CA TRP A 180 11.37 8.87 -16.41
C TRP A 180 11.94 9.57 -17.64
N LEU A 181 13.26 9.75 -17.67
CA LEU A 181 13.99 10.31 -18.80
C LEU A 181 14.67 9.17 -19.57
N ASN A 182 14.11 8.79 -20.71
CA ASN A 182 14.52 7.62 -21.48
C ASN A 182 15.95 7.70 -22.04
N ASP A 183 16.48 8.92 -22.24
CA ASP A 183 17.83 9.14 -22.79
C ASP A 183 18.94 8.91 -21.76
N ARG A 184 18.60 8.86 -20.45
CA ARG A 184 19.56 8.81 -19.35
C ARG A 184 19.26 7.72 -18.32
N ASP A 185 18.13 7.03 -18.47
CA ASP A 185 17.62 6.09 -17.47
C ASP A 185 17.49 6.73 -16.07
N GLU A 186 17.02 7.97 -16.03
CA GLU A 186 16.90 8.76 -14.81
C GLU A 186 15.44 9.00 -14.43
N THR A 187 15.16 9.02 -13.13
CA THR A 187 13.84 9.37 -12.60
C THR A 187 13.90 10.62 -11.73
N THR A 188 12.80 11.39 -11.71
CA THR A 188 12.69 12.56 -10.85
C THR A 188 11.23 12.91 -10.53
N LEU A 189 11.02 13.56 -9.38
CA LEU A 189 9.73 14.13 -8.95
C LEU A 189 9.76 15.64 -9.13
N LYS A 190 8.89 16.18 -10.01
CA LYS A 190 8.80 17.62 -10.30
C LYS A 190 7.37 18.02 -10.65
N TYR A 191 7.10 19.32 -10.69
CA TYR A 191 5.96 19.85 -11.38
C TYR A 191 6.19 19.80 -12.89
N PHE A 192 5.20 19.29 -13.62
CA PHE A 192 5.23 19.14 -15.06
C PHE A 192 4.59 20.35 -15.74
N TYR A 193 5.26 20.86 -16.79
CA TYR A 193 4.71 21.87 -17.69
C TYR A 193 5.11 21.55 -19.12
N GLN A 194 4.13 21.55 -20.02
CA GLN A 194 4.37 21.46 -21.46
C GLN A 194 4.09 22.83 -22.08
N GLU A 195 5.14 23.45 -22.64
CA GLU A 195 5.13 24.82 -23.13
C GLU A 195 5.88 24.91 -24.46
N ASN A 196 5.23 25.46 -25.50
CA ASN A 196 5.88 25.72 -26.79
C ASN A 196 6.64 24.55 -27.42
N GLY A 197 6.10 23.30 -27.26
CA GLY A 197 6.69 22.10 -27.85
C GLY A 197 7.83 21.49 -27.03
N ARG A 198 8.13 22.02 -25.85
CA ARG A 198 9.13 21.49 -24.91
C ARG A 198 8.51 21.17 -23.55
N VAL A 199 9.16 20.35 -22.75
CA VAL A 199 8.79 20.06 -21.37
C VAL A 199 9.67 20.87 -20.43
N ARG A 200 9.05 21.50 -19.42
CA ARG A 200 9.73 22.10 -18.29
C ARG A 200 9.37 21.31 -17.02
N LEU A 201 10.38 20.76 -16.38
CA LEU A 201 10.29 20.11 -15.07
C LEU A 201 10.68 21.13 -14.01
N GLN A 202 9.69 21.61 -13.25
CA GLN A 202 9.87 22.69 -12.30
C GLN A 202 10.04 22.14 -10.88
N PRO A 203 11.18 22.37 -10.22
CA PRO A 203 11.31 22.09 -8.78
C PRO A 203 10.46 23.07 -7.96
N ALA A 204 10.00 22.63 -6.81
CA ALA A 204 9.44 23.48 -5.76
C ALA A 204 10.51 23.74 -4.68
N ASN A 205 11.64 24.28 -5.12
CA ASN A 205 12.76 24.67 -4.28
C ASN A 205 13.44 25.90 -4.93
N PRO A 206 13.49 27.07 -4.26
CA PRO A 206 14.03 28.31 -4.83
C PRO A 206 15.53 28.21 -5.15
N SER A 207 16.25 27.30 -4.53
CA SER A 207 17.69 27.09 -4.78
C SER A 207 17.97 26.28 -6.06
N MET A 208 16.94 25.69 -6.66
CA MET A 208 17.07 24.82 -7.82
C MET A 208 16.50 25.45 -9.08
N GLN A 209 17.14 25.19 -10.22
CA GLN A 209 16.69 25.68 -11.52
C GLN A 209 15.74 24.68 -12.20
N PRO A 210 14.79 25.17 -13.02
CA PRO A 210 13.97 24.31 -13.87
C PRO A 210 14.81 23.53 -14.88
N ILE A 211 14.40 22.29 -15.17
CA ILE A 211 15.00 21.47 -16.21
C ILE A 211 14.15 21.62 -17.48
N TYR A 212 14.77 22.08 -18.57
CA TYR A 212 14.13 22.22 -19.88
C TYR A 212 14.52 21.08 -20.80
N ILE A 213 13.53 20.39 -21.33
CA ILE A 213 13.70 19.26 -22.24
C ILE A 213 13.06 19.63 -23.57
N ASN A 214 13.90 19.77 -24.61
CA ASN A 214 13.47 20.21 -25.94
C ASN A 214 12.78 19.10 -26.72
N ASP A 215 13.09 17.85 -26.44
CA ASP A 215 12.44 16.68 -27.04
C ASP A 215 11.46 16.03 -26.05
N PRO A 216 10.15 16.28 -26.18
CA PRO A 216 9.16 15.68 -25.29
C PRO A 216 9.09 14.15 -25.35
N GLU A 217 9.59 13.50 -26.42
CA GLU A 217 9.52 12.05 -26.58
C GLU A 217 10.43 11.29 -25.60
N ILE A 218 11.46 11.96 -25.05
CA ILE A 218 12.30 11.35 -24.02
C ILE A 218 11.69 11.43 -22.61
N VAL A 219 10.57 12.12 -22.44
CA VAL A 219 9.89 12.32 -21.14
C VAL A 219 8.74 11.36 -21.01
N GLU A 220 8.85 10.41 -20.12
CA GLU A 220 7.79 9.46 -19.82
C GLU A 220 7.20 9.73 -18.43
N VAL A 221 5.89 10.05 -18.39
CA VAL A 221 5.15 10.20 -17.13
C VAL A 221 4.84 8.81 -16.59
N GLN A 222 5.30 8.51 -15.38
CA GLN A 222 5.07 7.23 -14.71
C GLN A 222 3.84 7.26 -13.79
N GLY A 223 3.50 8.44 -13.29
CA GLY A 223 2.37 8.64 -12.41
C GLY A 223 2.33 10.05 -11.85
N LYS A 224 1.21 10.38 -11.19
CA LYS A 224 1.03 11.67 -10.50
C LYS A 224 0.80 11.45 -9.02
N VAL A 225 1.27 12.40 -8.20
CA VAL A 225 1.07 12.40 -6.76
C VAL A 225 -0.39 12.66 -6.43
N VAL A 226 -0.96 11.82 -5.57
CA VAL A 226 -2.33 11.96 -5.06
C VAL A 226 -2.38 12.16 -3.54
N LEU A 227 -1.32 11.76 -2.81
CA LEU A 227 -1.21 11.95 -1.37
C LEU A 227 0.26 11.98 -0.96
N VAL A 228 0.57 12.77 0.07
CA VAL A 228 1.88 12.81 0.72
C VAL A 228 1.71 12.38 2.17
N ILE A 229 2.56 11.48 2.64
CA ILE A 229 2.54 10.95 4.00
C ILE A 229 3.90 11.24 4.63
N ARG A 230 3.89 11.87 5.81
CA ARG A 230 5.08 12.11 6.62
C ARG A 230 4.99 11.35 7.92
N GLN A 231 5.99 10.54 8.20
CA GLN A 231 6.22 9.95 9.50
C GLN A 231 7.22 10.83 10.27
N LEU A 232 6.86 11.24 11.47
CA LEU A 232 7.77 12.00 12.34
C LEU A 232 8.39 11.00 13.30
N ASP A 233 9.72 10.87 13.24
CA ASP A 233 10.47 10.10 14.24
C ASP A 233 10.31 10.78 15.60
N GLN A 234 9.93 9.98 16.62
CA GLN A 234 9.82 10.42 17.99
C GLN A 234 11.15 10.19 18.73
#